data_e5cf8abeb08da4a33afbf7879be025c8
#
_entry.id   e5cf8abeb08da4a33afbf7879be025c8
#
_cell.length_a   1.000
_cell.length_b   1.000
_cell.length_c   1.000
_cell.angle_alpha   90.00
_cell.angle_beta   90.00
_cell.angle_gamma   90.00
#
_symmetry.space_group_name_H-M   'P 1'
#
loop_
_entity.id
_entity.type
_entity.pdbx_description
1 polymer ?
#
loop_
_entity_poly.entity_id
_entity_poly.type
_entity_poly.pdbx_seq_one_letter_code
_entity_poly.pdbx_strand_id
1 'polypeptide(L)'
;PRPRTGTGECAGLKLINTALRKGWEIKGLAEFKWSKESAPTEFFPPCEERCGVLMEEMLGLKYLYVDQSIAVVDKRAGMLSVPGRGIEKLDSVSHRFHTLFPSTPEVCHVHRLDMDTSGLLVLAFDRESVKNLMMQFEERSVKKTYVALLEGVIEEESGDVDMPMRLDVDHRPRQIIDWEQG
;
A
#
# COMPACT_ATOMS: atom_id res chain seq x y z
N PRO A 1 16.67 18.10 0.82
CA PRO A 1 17.74 17.72 1.76
C PRO A 1 18.73 16.78 1.06
N ARG A 2 20.02 16.96 1.30
CA ARG A 2 21.02 16.05 0.73
C ARG A 2 20.94 14.70 1.46
N PRO A 3 21.01 13.56 0.75
CA PRO A 3 21.02 12.26 1.41
C PRO A 3 22.24 12.11 2.32
N ARG A 4 22.09 11.36 3.41
CA ARG A 4 23.19 11.07 4.35
C ARG A 4 24.32 10.29 3.67
N THR A 5 25.54 10.45 4.14
CA THR A 5 26.72 9.70 3.66
C THR A 5 26.45 8.18 3.73
N GLY A 6 26.73 7.46 2.66
CA GLY A 6 26.46 6.03 2.53
C GLY A 6 25.07 5.67 2.03
N THR A 7 24.20 6.65 1.76
CA THR A 7 22.92 6.43 1.08
C THR A 7 23.18 5.92 -0.34
N GLY A 8 22.51 4.85 -0.75
CA GLY A 8 22.71 4.22 -2.05
C GLY A 8 23.82 3.17 -2.09
N GLU A 9 24.58 2.99 -1.03
CA GLU A 9 25.62 1.95 -0.94
C GLU A 9 25.06 0.54 -0.65
N CYS A 10 23.79 0.46 -0.22
CA CYS A 10 23.14 -0.81 0.08
C CYS A 10 22.89 -1.66 -1.18
N ALA A 11 22.99 -2.98 -1.02
CA ALA A 11 22.81 -3.93 -2.12
C ALA A 11 21.44 -3.81 -2.80
N GLY A 12 20.37 -3.64 -2.02
CA GLY A 12 18.99 -3.51 -2.52
C GLY A 12 18.84 -2.38 -3.51
N LEU A 13 19.30 -1.17 -3.20
CA LEU A 13 19.25 -0.02 -4.11
C LEU A 13 20.06 -0.24 -5.38
N LYS A 14 21.25 -0.84 -5.28
CA LYS A 14 22.10 -1.14 -6.45
C LYS A 14 21.45 -2.16 -7.37
N LEU A 15 20.80 -3.19 -6.79
CA LEU A 15 20.05 -4.20 -7.54
C LEU A 15 18.83 -3.61 -8.25
N ILE A 16 18.02 -2.81 -7.54
CA ILE A 16 16.84 -2.13 -8.12
C ILE A 16 17.28 -1.21 -9.27
N ASN A 17 18.29 -0.35 -9.04
CA ASN A 17 18.79 0.54 -10.09
C ASN A 17 19.32 -0.24 -11.30
N THR A 18 20.01 -1.36 -11.08
CA THR A 18 20.50 -2.21 -12.17
C THR A 18 19.35 -2.84 -12.95
N ALA A 19 18.32 -3.36 -12.27
CA ALA A 19 17.16 -3.93 -12.90
C ALA A 19 16.41 -2.91 -13.75
N LEU A 20 16.14 -1.72 -13.20
CA LEU A 20 15.47 -0.63 -13.91
C LEU A 20 16.25 -0.19 -15.16
N ARG A 21 17.57 -0.03 -15.05
CA ARG A 21 18.44 0.34 -16.20
C ARG A 21 18.47 -0.71 -17.30
N LYS A 22 18.35 -1.98 -16.95
CA LYS A 22 18.34 -3.09 -17.90
C LYS A 22 16.95 -3.46 -18.41
N GLY A 23 15.90 -2.77 -17.93
CA GLY A 23 14.52 -3.08 -18.26
C GLY A 23 14.06 -4.44 -17.73
N TRP A 24 14.70 -4.92 -16.63
CA TRP A 24 14.33 -6.18 -16.01
C TRP A 24 13.13 -5.99 -15.10
N GLU A 25 12.23 -6.93 -15.11
CA GLU A 25 11.14 -7.00 -14.16
C GLU A 25 11.65 -7.43 -12.78
N ILE A 26 11.33 -6.67 -11.75
CA ILE A 26 11.67 -7.01 -10.36
C ILE A 26 10.57 -7.92 -9.83
N LYS A 27 10.89 -9.20 -9.62
CA LYS A 27 9.94 -10.20 -9.08
C LYS A 27 9.87 -10.19 -7.56
N GLY A 28 10.92 -9.74 -6.90
CA GLY A 28 10.99 -9.64 -5.45
C GLY A 28 12.33 -9.07 -5.01
N LEU A 29 12.36 -8.55 -3.79
CA LEU A 29 13.56 -8.07 -3.12
C LEU A 29 13.50 -8.52 -1.67
N ALA A 30 14.62 -9.08 -1.18
CA ALA A 30 14.79 -9.44 0.21
C ALA A 30 16.18 -9.04 0.69
N GLU A 31 16.27 -8.43 1.84
CA GLU A 31 17.53 -8.06 2.48
C GLU A 31 17.75 -8.88 3.74
N PHE A 32 18.96 -9.35 3.95
CA PHE A 32 19.36 -10.07 5.14
C PHE A 32 20.80 -9.73 5.54
N LYS A 33 21.09 -9.86 6.82
CA LYS A 33 22.47 -9.73 7.33
C LYS A 33 23.22 -11.01 7.10
N TRP A 34 24.32 -10.94 6.37
CA TRP A 34 25.25 -12.04 6.25
C TRP A 34 26.36 -11.93 7.29
N SER A 35 26.66 -13.00 8.01
CA SER A 35 27.86 -13.15 8.81
C SER A 35 28.58 -14.47 8.48
N LYS A 36 29.89 -14.55 8.74
CA LYS A 36 30.64 -15.79 8.54
C LYS A 36 30.22 -16.90 9.51
N GLU A 37 29.56 -16.56 10.58
CA GLU A 37 29.25 -17.44 11.72
C GLU A 37 27.81 -17.94 11.75
N SER A 38 26.90 -17.35 10.99
CA SER A 38 25.48 -17.75 10.99
C SER A 38 24.85 -17.60 9.61
N ALA A 39 24.03 -18.57 9.22
CA ALA A 39 23.15 -18.43 8.07
C ALA A 39 22.13 -17.31 8.32
N PRO A 40 21.69 -16.59 7.29
CA PRO A 40 20.68 -15.56 7.44
C PRO A 40 19.37 -16.22 7.90
N THR A 41 18.87 -15.81 9.06
CA THR A 41 17.64 -16.34 9.66
C THR A 41 16.49 -15.35 9.60
N GLU A 42 16.77 -14.08 9.31
CA GLU A 42 15.78 -13.00 9.34
C GLU A 42 15.96 -12.08 8.15
N PHE A 43 14.82 -11.67 7.57
CA PHE A 43 14.74 -10.59 6.59
C PHE A 43 14.51 -9.28 7.33
N PHE A 44 15.19 -8.23 6.89
CA PHE A 44 15.04 -6.90 7.46
C PHE A 44 14.40 -5.95 6.46
N PRO A 45 13.53 -5.04 6.92
CA PRO A 45 13.10 -3.93 6.08
C PRO A 45 14.31 -3.05 5.72
N PRO A 46 14.23 -2.30 4.62
CA PRO A 46 15.28 -1.34 4.26
C PRO A 46 15.49 -0.34 5.39
N CYS A 47 16.74 0.06 5.62
CA CYS A 47 17.04 0.99 6.72
C CYS A 47 16.35 2.34 6.49
N GLU A 48 15.52 2.75 7.44
CA GLU A 48 14.68 3.96 7.36
C GLU A 48 15.49 5.25 7.19
N GLU A 49 16.69 5.30 7.79
CA GLU A 49 17.48 6.53 7.79
C GLU A 49 18.23 6.85 6.50
N ARG A 50 18.46 5.87 5.63
CA ARG A 50 19.30 6.02 4.42
C ARG A 50 18.66 5.51 3.16
N CYS A 51 18.34 4.23 3.13
CA CYS A 51 17.91 3.56 1.91
C CYS A 51 16.38 3.49 1.78
N GLY A 52 15.65 3.46 2.88
CA GLY A 52 14.19 3.41 2.90
C GLY A 52 13.57 4.56 2.11
N VAL A 53 14.03 5.79 2.35
CA VAL A 53 13.53 6.98 1.65
C VAL A 53 13.73 6.87 0.13
N LEU A 54 14.89 6.37 -0.33
CA LEU A 54 15.14 6.16 -1.76
C LEU A 54 14.35 4.99 -2.34
N MET A 55 14.15 3.93 -1.55
CA MET A 55 13.31 2.80 -1.98
C MET A 55 11.84 3.20 -2.08
N GLU A 56 11.35 4.04 -1.16
CA GLU A 56 10.02 4.65 -1.27
C GLU A 56 9.83 5.41 -2.58
N GLU A 57 10.82 6.22 -2.98
CA GLU A 57 10.83 6.94 -4.24
C GLU A 57 10.92 5.99 -5.44
N MET A 58 11.83 5.02 -5.42
CA MET A 58 12.06 4.08 -6.52
C MET A 58 10.91 3.09 -6.70
N LEU A 59 10.30 2.63 -5.62
CA LEU A 59 9.21 1.65 -5.60
C LEU A 59 7.85 2.29 -5.37
N GLY A 60 7.84 3.58 -5.02
CA GLY A 60 6.63 4.38 -4.91
C GLY A 60 5.70 4.02 -3.76
N LEU A 61 6.23 3.39 -2.69
CA LEU A 61 5.51 3.14 -1.45
C LEU A 61 6.21 3.86 -0.29
N LYS A 62 5.45 4.67 0.42
CA LYS A 62 5.91 5.33 1.65
C LYS A 62 5.36 4.59 2.85
N TYR A 63 6.25 3.95 3.62
CA TYR A 63 5.89 3.23 4.82
C TYR A 63 5.83 4.19 6.02
N LEU A 64 4.72 4.16 6.75
CA LEU A 64 4.53 4.94 7.99
C LEU A 64 4.70 4.07 9.23
N TYR A 65 4.42 2.77 9.10
CA TYR A 65 4.59 1.79 10.16
C TYR A 65 4.88 0.42 9.57
N VAL A 66 5.76 -0.34 10.19
CA VAL A 66 6.05 -1.73 9.84
C VAL A 66 6.40 -2.49 11.12
N ASP A 67 5.79 -3.66 11.30
CA ASP A 67 6.19 -4.65 12.31
C ASP A 67 6.25 -6.05 11.69
N GLN A 68 6.21 -7.10 12.51
CA GLN A 68 6.28 -8.49 12.03
C GLN A 68 5.00 -8.96 11.32
N SER A 69 3.87 -8.31 11.57
CA SER A 69 2.54 -8.73 11.14
C SER A 69 1.93 -7.80 10.09
N ILE A 70 2.18 -6.49 10.19
CA ILE A 70 1.54 -5.50 9.35
C ILE A 70 2.51 -4.42 8.84
N ALA A 71 2.12 -3.81 7.73
CA ALA A 71 2.68 -2.56 7.24
C ALA A 71 1.55 -1.56 7.00
N VAL A 72 1.81 -0.29 7.33
CA VAL A 72 0.93 0.83 6.99
C VAL A 72 1.66 1.72 6.00
N VAL A 73 1.07 1.92 4.84
CA VAL A 73 1.63 2.77 3.79
C VAL A 73 0.78 4.02 3.58
N ASP A 74 1.43 5.11 3.21
CA ASP A 74 0.80 6.33 2.74
C ASP A 74 0.56 6.22 1.24
N LYS A 75 -0.63 5.77 0.85
CA LYS A 75 -0.99 5.62 -0.56
C LYS A 75 -1.13 6.99 -1.21
N ARG A 76 -0.45 7.23 -2.31
CA ARG A 76 -0.61 8.44 -3.13
C ARG A 76 -1.92 8.40 -3.93
N ALA A 77 -2.51 9.57 -4.17
CA ALA A 77 -3.57 9.72 -5.17
C ALA A 77 -3.06 9.30 -6.56
N GLY A 78 -3.92 8.75 -7.39
CA GLY A 78 -3.60 8.22 -8.71
C GLY A 78 -3.01 6.80 -8.71
N MET A 79 -2.79 6.18 -7.55
CA MET A 79 -2.30 4.80 -7.41
C MET A 79 -3.44 3.86 -7.00
N LEU A 80 -3.51 2.70 -7.64
CA LEU A 80 -4.44 1.64 -7.25
C LEU A 80 -4.03 1.00 -5.91
N SER A 81 -5.00 0.68 -5.05
CA SER A 81 -4.76 -0.11 -3.83
C SER A 81 -4.43 -1.56 -4.15
N VAL A 82 -5.13 -2.13 -5.12
CA VAL A 82 -5.00 -3.51 -5.59
C VAL A 82 -4.99 -3.54 -7.12
N PRO A 83 -4.43 -4.60 -7.76
CA PRO A 83 -4.44 -4.70 -9.21
C PRO A 83 -5.85 -4.59 -9.79
N GLY A 84 -5.97 -3.87 -10.89
CA GLY A 84 -7.17 -3.82 -11.71
C GLY A 84 -7.20 -4.96 -12.73
N ARG A 85 -8.19 -4.94 -13.62
CA ARG A 85 -8.26 -5.87 -14.74
C ARG A 85 -7.35 -5.42 -15.87
N GLY A 86 -6.54 -6.34 -16.40
CA GLY A 86 -5.59 -6.07 -17.47
C GLY A 86 -4.18 -5.75 -16.97
N ILE A 87 -3.19 -6.02 -17.82
CA ILE A 87 -1.77 -5.90 -17.47
C ILE A 87 -1.37 -4.43 -17.19
N GLU A 88 -2.05 -3.51 -17.84
CA GLU A 88 -1.83 -2.06 -17.67
C GLU A 88 -2.28 -1.55 -16.30
N LYS A 89 -3.04 -2.33 -15.53
CA LYS A 89 -3.55 -2.01 -14.20
C LYS A 89 -2.97 -2.90 -13.09
N LEU A 90 -1.85 -3.56 -13.35
CA LEU A 90 -1.16 -4.36 -12.35
C LEU A 90 -0.51 -3.49 -11.28
N ASP A 91 0.02 -2.33 -11.66
CA ASP A 91 0.71 -1.44 -10.75
C ASP A 91 -0.22 -0.93 -9.66
N SER A 92 0.01 -1.37 -8.45
CA SER A 92 -0.81 -1.07 -7.27
C SER A 92 0.01 -1.24 -6.00
N VAL A 93 -0.50 -0.70 -4.90
CA VAL A 93 0.19 -0.82 -3.60
C VAL A 93 0.42 -2.28 -3.23
N SER A 94 -0.61 -3.14 -3.31
CA SER A 94 -0.47 -4.56 -2.94
C SER A 94 0.47 -5.32 -3.86
N HIS A 95 0.48 -5.02 -5.16
CA HIS A 95 1.42 -5.63 -6.10
C HIS A 95 2.86 -5.23 -5.81
N ARG A 96 3.12 -3.93 -5.59
CA ARG A 96 4.45 -3.44 -5.21
C ARG A 96 4.91 -4.01 -3.87
N PHE A 97 3.99 -4.08 -2.89
CA PHE A 97 4.26 -4.68 -1.59
C PHE A 97 4.65 -6.15 -1.71
N HIS A 98 3.88 -6.95 -2.47
CA HIS A 98 4.18 -8.36 -2.70
C HIS A 98 5.50 -8.55 -3.48
N THR A 99 5.83 -7.65 -4.40
CA THR A 99 7.12 -7.66 -5.11
C THR A 99 8.29 -7.45 -4.16
N LEU A 100 8.13 -6.58 -3.16
CA LEU A 100 9.14 -6.33 -2.13
C LEU A 100 9.24 -7.44 -1.10
N PHE A 101 8.11 -8.04 -0.76
CA PHE A 101 7.98 -9.10 0.25
C PHE A 101 7.32 -10.34 -0.35
N PRO A 102 8.05 -11.15 -1.14
CA PRO A 102 7.46 -12.27 -1.89
C PRO A 102 6.89 -13.39 -1.02
N SER A 103 7.25 -13.43 0.27
CA SER A 103 6.70 -14.38 1.24
C SER A 103 5.32 -14.00 1.75
N THR A 104 4.84 -12.79 1.45
CA THR A 104 3.50 -12.35 1.86
C THR A 104 2.41 -13.10 1.10
N PRO A 105 1.21 -13.24 1.66
CA PRO A 105 0.07 -13.77 0.93
C PRO A 105 -0.22 -12.97 -0.34
N GLU A 106 -0.71 -13.63 -1.39
CA GLU A 106 -1.15 -12.95 -2.61
C GLU A 106 -2.20 -11.86 -2.31
N VAL A 107 -3.11 -12.15 -1.40
CA VAL A 107 -4.04 -11.17 -0.82
C VAL A 107 -3.44 -10.67 0.49
N CYS A 108 -2.65 -9.62 0.44
CA CYS A 108 -2.02 -8.99 1.60
C CYS A 108 -2.77 -7.72 2.06
N HIS A 109 -3.69 -7.20 1.26
CA HIS A 109 -4.51 -6.03 1.60
C HIS A 109 -5.75 -6.43 2.40
N VAL A 110 -6.13 -5.62 3.36
CA VAL A 110 -7.26 -5.85 4.26
C VAL A 110 -8.41 -4.88 4.04
N HIS A 111 -8.15 -3.80 3.33
CA HIS A 111 -9.13 -2.82 2.84
C HIS A 111 -8.59 -2.13 1.58
N ARG A 112 -9.39 -1.25 1.01
CA ARG A 112 -9.03 -0.49 -0.19
C ARG A 112 -9.30 0.99 0.02
N LEU A 113 -8.48 1.82 -0.62
CA LEU A 113 -8.78 3.21 -0.94
C LEU A 113 -8.98 3.30 -2.46
N ASP A 114 -9.84 4.17 -2.91
CA ASP A 114 -10.02 4.44 -4.33
C ASP A 114 -8.74 5.02 -4.94
N MET A 115 -8.62 4.97 -6.26
CA MET A 115 -7.41 5.37 -6.97
C MET A 115 -7.00 6.80 -6.60
N ASP A 116 -7.95 7.72 -6.59
CA ASP A 116 -7.69 9.14 -6.32
C ASP A 116 -7.69 9.52 -4.84
N THR A 117 -8.08 8.59 -3.96
CA THR A 117 -7.98 8.77 -2.51
C THR A 117 -6.58 8.47 -2.03
N SER A 118 -5.94 9.44 -1.39
CA SER A 118 -4.65 9.27 -0.70
C SER A 118 -4.86 8.91 0.77
N GLY A 119 -3.81 8.41 1.42
CA GLY A 119 -3.79 8.17 2.86
C GLY A 119 -3.46 6.74 3.25
N LEU A 120 -3.85 6.36 4.47
CA LEU A 120 -3.40 5.14 5.13
C LEU A 120 -4.00 3.89 4.50
N LEU A 121 -3.14 2.97 4.05
CA LEU A 121 -3.51 1.64 3.59
C LEU A 121 -2.76 0.60 4.41
N VAL A 122 -3.50 -0.33 5.01
CA VAL A 122 -2.94 -1.40 5.84
C VAL A 122 -2.75 -2.65 5.00
N LEU A 123 -1.58 -3.25 5.11
CA LEU A 123 -1.17 -4.48 4.46
C LEU A 123 -0.70 -5.47 5.53
N ALA A 124 -0.84 -6.75 5.30
CA ALA A 124 -0.42 -7.78 6.24
C ALA A 124 0.62 -8.72 5.64
N PHE A 125 1.58 -9.16 6.48
CA PHE A 125 2.66 -10.05 6.07
C PHE A 125 2.27 -11.53 6.07
N ASP A 126 1.22 -11.89 6.80
CA ASP A 126 0.78 -13.28 6.95
C ASP A 126 -0.75 -13.43 6.88
N ARG A 127 -1.20 -14.68 6.68
CA ARG A 127 -2.63 -14.99 6.49
C ARG A 127 -3.47 -14.79 7.76
N GLU A 128 -2.89 -14.97 8.93
CA GLU A 128 -3.59 -14.78 10.19
C GLU A 128 -3.88 -13.31 10.43
N SER A 129 -2.90 -12.46 10.20
CA SER A 129 -3.03 -11.00 10.26
C SER A 129 -4.04 -10.48 9.23
N VAL A 130 -4.02 -11.01 7.98
CA VAL A 130 -5.05 -10.69 6.97
C VAL A 130 -6.44 -11.01 7.50
N LYS A 131 -6.65 -12.24 7.99
CA LYS A 131 -7.97 -12.68 8.49
C LYS A 131 -8.46 -11.82 9.66
N ASN A 132 -7.60 -11.59 10.65
CA ASN A 132 -7.95 -10.81 11.83
C ASN A 132 -8.31 -9.36 11.48
N LEU A 133 -7.54 -8.73 10.60
CA LEU A 133 -7.81 -7.36 10.18
C LEU A 133 -9.07 -7.28 9.31
N MET A 134 -9.27 -8.22 8.37
CA MET A 134 -10.50 -8.24 7.56
C MET A 134 -11.74 -8.34 8.43
N MET A 135 -11.73 -9.19 9.48
CA MET A 135 -12.83 -9.26 10.46
C MET A 135 -13.09 -7.90 11.11
N GLN A 136 -12.05 -7.20 11.57
CA GLN A 136 -12.21 -5.87 12.20
C GLN A 136 -12.80 -4.84 11.23
N PHE A 137 -12.44 -4.89 9.95
CA PHE A 137 -13.05 -4.01 8.93
C PHE A 137 -14.50 -4.38 8.65
N GLU A 138 -14.84 -5.67 8.60
CA GLU A 138 -16.20 -6.18 8.37
C GLU A 138 -17.12 -5.85 9.55
N GLU A 139 -16.66 -6.03 10.78
CA GLU A 139 -17.36 -5.68 12.01
C GLU A 139 -17.43 -4.17 12.28
N ARG A 140 -16.81 -3.36 11.41
CA ARG A 140 -16.73 -1.89 11.54
C ARG A 140 -16.10 -1.43 12.86
N SER A 141 -15.26 -2.26 13.48
CA SER A 141 -14.53 -1.90 14.70
C SER A 141 -13.37 -0.92 14.41
N VAL A 142 -12.86 -0.90 13.18
CA VAL A 142 -11.84 0.06 12.73
C VAL A 142 -12.46 1.43 12.52
N LYS A 143 -12.03 2.41 13.31
CA LYS A 143 -12.44 3.81 13.14
C LYS A 143 -11.64 4.46 12.00
N LYS A 144 -12.33 5.08 11.07
CA LYS A 144 -11.74 5.73 9.89
C LYS A 144 -12.10 7.21 9.87
N THR A 145 -11.12 8.06 9.63
CA THR A 145 -11.32 9.50 9.47
C THR A 145 -10.78 9.91 8.11
N TYR A 146 -11.55 10.73 7.39
CA TYR A 146 -11.19 11.26 6.09
C TYR A 146 -11.31 12.77 6.09
N VAL A 147 -10.51 13.41 5.26
CA VAL A 147 -10.64 14.84 4.93
C VAL A 147 -11.00 14.93 3.45
N ALA A 148 -12.04 15.66 3.15
CA ALA A 148 -12.50 15.90 1.79
C ALA A 148 -12.63 17.40 1.50
N LEU A 149 -12.25 17.80 0.31
CA LEU A 149 -12.53 19.13 -0.22
C LEU A 149 -13.85 19.06 -0.99
N LEU A 150 -14.80 19.87 -0.59
CA LEU A 150 -16.15 19.88 -1.17
C LEU A 150 -16.33 21.14 -2.02
N GLU A 151 -17.22 21.05 -3.01
CA GLU A 151 -17.71 22.21 -3.75
C GLU A 151 -18.84 22.88 -2.97
N GLY A 152 -18.78 24.19 -2.84
CA GLY A 152 -19.76 24.97 -2.08
C GLY A 152 -19.41 25.11 -0.60
N VAL A 153 -20.39 25.50 0.20
CA VAL A 153 -20.29 25.70 1.64
C VAL A 153 -21.35 24.86 2.34
N ILE A 154 -20.90 24.09 3.33
CA ILE A 154 -21.82 23.40 4.25
C ILE A 154 -22.07 24.34 5.41
N GLU A 155 -23.34 24.64 5.69
CA GLU A 155 -23.74 25.54 6.76
C GLU A 155 -23.72 24.84 8.14
N GLU A 156 -23.98 23.53 8.14
CA GLU A 156 -23.98 22.72 9.35
C GLU A 156 -22.56 22.34 9.76
N GLU A 157 -22.23 22.49 11.03
CA GLU A 157 -20.90 22.11 11.57
C GLU A 157 -20.71 20.60 11.65
N SER A 158 -21.79 19.82 11.73
CA SER A 158 -21.78 18.35 11.79
C SER A 158 -23.10 17.77 11.34
N GLY A 159 -23.08 16.54 10.87
CA GLY A 159 -24.25 15.81 10.46
C GLY A 159 -23.92 14.39 10.00
N ASP A 160 -24.96 13.61 9.74
CA ASP A 160 -24.85 12.26 9.21
C ASP A 160 -25.29 12.23 7.74
N VAL A 161 -24.57 11.48 6.93
CA VAL A 161 -24.92 11.20 5.54
C VAL A 161 -25.25 9.72 5.44
N ASP A 162 -26.55 9.42 5.39
CA ASP A 162 -27.08 8.05 5.27
C ASP A 162 -27.89 7.96 3.97
N MET A 163 -27.21 7.62 2.88
CA MET A 163 -27.81 7.50 1.56
C MET A 163 -27.54 6.12 0.98
N PRO A 164 -28.58 5.41 0.51
CA PRO A 164 -28.40 4.12 -0.15
C PRO A 164 -27.67 4.31 -1.48
N MET A 165 -26.58 3.58 -1.66
CA MET A 165 -25.76 3.67 -2.87
C MET A 165 -25.55 2.31 -3.49
N ARG A 166 -25.58 2.24 -4.82
CA ARG A 166 -25.17 1.07 -5.58
C ARG A 166 -24.21 1.42 -6.69
N LEU A 167 -23.56 0.38 -7.19
CA LEU A 167 -22.67 0.51 -8.34
C LEU A 167 -23.47 0.87 -9.60
N ASP A 168 -23.05 1.92 -10.30
CA ASP A 168 -23.49 2.20 -11.65
C ASP A 168 -22.86 1.17 -12.60
N VAL A 169 -23.66 0.20 -13.05
CA VAL A 169 -23.19 -0.93 -13.85
C VAL A 169 -22.66 -0.48 -15.21
N ASP A 170 -23.27 0.58 -15.75
CA ASP A 170 -22.97 1.10 -17.10
C ASP A 170 -21.75 2.03 -17.10
N HIS A 171 -21.46 2.68 -15.97
CA HIS A 171 -20.36 3.64 -15.84
C HIS A 171 -19.42 3.31 -14.67
N ARG A 172 -18.98 2.05 -14.57
CA ARG A 172 -18.02 1.62 -13.53
C ARG A 172 -16.72 2.44 -13.56
N PRO A 173 -16.16 2.81 -12.41
CA PRO A 173 -16.46 2.37 -11.03
C PRO A 173 -17.43 3.30 -10.27
N ARG A 174 -18.23 4.09 -10.96
CA ARG A 174 -19.13 5.10 -10.38
C ARG A 174 -20.17 4.48 -9.45
N GLN A 175 -20.48 5.18 -8.36
CA GLN A 175 -21.61 4.88 -7.47
C GLN A 175 -22.75 5.87 -7.75
N ILE A 176 -23.97 5.41 -7.64
CA ILE A 176 -25.17 6.22 -7.74
C ILE A 176 -26.04 6.02 -6.50
N ILE A 177 -26.77 7.08 -6.12
CA ILE A 177 -27.79 6.98 -5.07
C ILE A 177 -29.00 6.26 -5.68
N ASP A 178 -29.47 5.23 -5.00
CA ASP A 178 -30.63 4.46 -5.42
C ASP A 178 -31.47 4.09 -4.19
N TRP A 179 -32.60 4.74 -4.07
CA TRP A 179 -33.54 4.58 -2.94
C TRP A 179 -34.34 3.28 -2.99
N GLU A 180 -34.32 2.56 -4.12
CA GLU A 180 -35.07 1.31 -4.29
C GLU A 180 -34.21 0.08 -4.10
N GLN A 181 -32.93 0.14 -4.52
CA GLN A 181 -32.03 -1.02 -4.59
C GLN A 181 -30.65 -0.77 -3.93
N GLY A 182 -30.43 0.37 -3.29
CA GLY A 182 -29.16 0.74 -2.65
C GLY A 182 -29.02 0.25 -1.20
#